data_4a39d8eead75616a80d39c0bc6713676
#
_entry.id   4a39d8eead75616a80d39c0bc6713676
#
_cell.length_a   1.000
_cell.length_b   1.000
_cell.length_c   1.000
_cell.angle_alpha   90.00
_cell.angle_beta   90.00
_cell.angle_gamma   90.00
#
_symmetry.space_group_name_H-M   'P 1'
#
loop_
_entity.id
_entity.type
_entity.pdbx_description
1 polymer ?
#
loop_
_entity_poly.entity_id
_entity_poly.type
_entity_poly.pdbx_seq_one_letter_code
_entity_poly.pdbx_strand_id
1 'polypeptide(L)'
;MDSLLEKTKFEISDIIKILPHRYPFILIDKIEIIEPGQSLIALKNVTINEPFFQGHFPGEPIMPGVLSLEVLCQAGSFLMLNQVDDPLKKNMFISGVDKVRFRQLITPGDQLHINIRLKSKKLTLYKFEGTIKIDDRLAVQALITSNLVDRVEV
;
A
#
# COMPACT_ATOMS: atom_id res chain seq x y z
N MET A 1 -17.77 14.67 2.15
CA MET A 1 -16.32 14.56 2.43
C MET A 1 -16.05 14.41 3.93
N ASP A 2 -16.75 15.14 4.77
CA ASP A 2 -16.56 15.11 6.25
C ASP A 2 -16.66 13.70 6.88
N SER A 3 -17.48 12.81 6.31
CA SER A 3 -17.67 11.45 6.85
C SER A 3 -16.48 10.49 6.63
N LEU A 4 -15.54 10.79 5.72
CA LEU A 4 -14.38 9.94 5.47
C LEU A 4 -13.22 10.26 6.42
N LEU A 5 -13.09 11.50 6.89
CA LEU A 5 -12.00 11.92 7.79
C LEU A 5 -12.17 11.37 9.23
N GLU A 6 -13.40 11.09 9.64
CA GLU A 6 -13.69 10.48 10.95
C GLU A 6 -13.68 8.95 10.91
N LYS A 7 -13.62 8.37 9.70
CA LYS A 7 -13.65 6.93 9.49
C LYS A 7 -12.29 6.31 9.76
N THR A 8 -12.28 5.22 10.51
CA THR A 8 -11.05 4.46 10.80
C THR A 8 -10.94 3.17 9.97
N LYS A 9 -12.06 2.60 9.50
CA LYS A 9 -12.08 1.35 8.71
C LYS A 9 -12.61 1.63 7.31
N PHE A 10 -11.89 1.16 6.30
CA PHE A 10 -12.14 1.43 4.89
C PHE A 10 -12.21 0.14 4.09
N GLU A 11 -13.30 -0.03 3.38
CA GLU A 11 -13.50 -1.07 2.37
C GLU A 11 -13.03 -0.54 0.99
N ILE A 12 -12.92 -1.43 0.00
CA ILE A 12 -12.42 -1.06 -1.33
C ILE A 12 -13.17 0.13 -1.96
N SER A 13 -14.48 0.23 -1.75
CA SER A 13 -15.30 1.36 -2.25
C SER A 13 -14.91 2.72 -1.66
N ASP A 14 -14.29 2.73 -0.48
CA ASP A 14 -13.75 3.94 0.14
C ASP A 14 -12.31 4.18 -0.31
N ILE A 15 -11.51 3.11 -0.37
CA ILE A 15 -10.09 3.18 -0.74
C ILE A 15 -9.91 3.82 -2.12
N ILE A 16 -10.74 3.47 -3.10
CA ILE A 16 -10.70 4.05 -4.45
C ILE A 16 -11.12 5.53 -4.53
N LYS A 17 -11.70 6.09 -3.46
CA LYS A 17 -11.97 7.54 -3.35
C LYS A 17 -10.77 8.33 -2.87
N ILE A 18 -9.75 7.65 -2.37
CA ILE A 18 -8.54 8.24 -1.79
C ILE A 18 -7.32 7.89 -2.63
N LEU A 19 -7.11 6.60 -2.96
CA LEU A 19 -6.03 6.17 -3.84
C LEU A 19 -6.38 6.41 -5.31
N PRO A 20 -5.45 6.96 -6.12
CA PRO A 20 -5.67 7.15 -7.56
C PRO A 20 -5.57 5.86 -8.37
N HIS A 21 -5.03 4.79 -7.79
CA HIS A 21 -4.85 3.49 -8.45
C HIS A 21 -6.18 2.84 -8.85
N ARG A 22 -6.18 2.10 -9.96
CA ARG A 22 -7.34 1.36 -10.48
C ARG A 22 -6.93 -0.03 -10.92
N TYR A 23 -7.89 -0.87 -11.24
CA TYR A 23 -7.65 -2.18 -11.83
C TYR A 23 -6.73 -2.07 -13.07
N PRO A 24 -5.72 -2.91 -13.25
CA PRO A 24 -5.36 -4.07 -12.39
C PRO A 24 -4.36 -3.73 -11.29
N PHE A 25 -4.13 -2.47 -10.94
CA PHE A 25 -3.05 -2.01 -10.11
C PHE A 25 -3.46 -1.50 -8.72
N ILE A 26 -4.73 -1.60 -8.34
CA ILE A 26 -5.15 -1.41 -6.95
C ILE A 26 -4.91 -2.70 -6.17
N LEU A 27 -4.03 -2.65 -5.17
CA LEU A 27 -3.51 -3.85 -4.50
C LEU A 27 -3.93 -3.95 -3.02
N ILE A 28 -4.80 -3.08 -2.54
CA ILE A 28 -5.25 -3.07 -1.15
C ILE A 28 -6.76 -3.34 -1.12
N ASP A 29 -7.18 -4.30 -0.29
CA ASP A 29 -8.58 -4.68 -0.15
C ASP A 29 -9.28 -3.98 1.02
N LYS A 30 -8.56 -3.82 2.17
CA LYS A 30 -9.08 -3.16 3.37
C LYS A 30 -8.01 -2.36 4.08
N ILE A 31 -8.42 -1.30 4.77
CA ILE A 31 -7.53 -0.48 5.60
C ILE A 31 -8.21 -0.17 6.92
N GLU A 32 -7.42 -0.17 8.00
CA GLU A 32 -7.80 0.35 9.30
C GLU A 32 -6.72 1.33 9.78
N ILE A 33 -7.13 2.59 10.00
CA ILE A 33 -6.26 3.62 10.61
C ILE A 33 -6.15 3.30 12.11
N ILE A 34 -4.94 3.13 12.58
CA ILE A 34 -4.65 2.91 14.00
C ILE A 34 -4.40 4.25 14.69
N GLU A 35 -3.60 5.10 14.06
CA GLU A 35 -3.31 6.44 14.54
C GLU A 35 -3.32 7.39 13.33
N PRO A 36 -4.23 8.39 13.27
CA PRO A 36 -4.37 9.28 12.13
C PRO A 36 -3.04 9.93 11.72
N GLY A 37 -2.70 9.82 10.44
CA GLY A 37 -1.46 10.36 9.89
C GLY A 37 -0.16 9.71 10.39
N GLN A 38 -0.23 8.69 11.24
CA GLN A 38 0.95 8.04 11.83
C GLN A 38 1.04 6.56 11.49
N SER A 39 -0.04 5.80 11.60
CA SER A 39 -0.01 4.37 11.36
C SER A 39 -1.33 3.79 10.91
N LEU A 40 -1.25 2.73 10.12
CA LEU A 40 -2.38 1.93 9.69
C LEU A 40 -2.00 0.44 9.59
N ILE A 41 -3.03 -0.38 9.58
CA ILE A 41 -2.97 -1.76 9.11
C ILE A 41 -3.81 -1.89 7.83
N ALA A 42 -3.41 -2.79 6.96
CA ALA A 42 -4.13 -3.06 5.73
C ALA A 42 -4.13 -4.55 5.41
N LEU A 43 -5.03 -4.93 4.53
CA LEU A 43 -5.20 -6.31 4.06
C LEU A 43 -5.15 -6.35 2.55
N LYS A 44 -4.44 -7.35 2.01
CA LYS A 44 -4.56 -7.79 0.62
C LYS A 44 -4.76 -9.29 0.58
N ASN A 45 -5.77 -9.73 -0.15
CA ASN A 45 -5.95 -11.13 -0.52
C ASN A 45 -5.23 -11.41 -1.84
N VAL A 46 -4.40 -12.44 -1.88
CA VAL A 46 -3.69 -12.87 -3.09
C VAL A 46 -4.46 -14.01 -3.73
N THR A 47 -4.91 -13.83 -4.98
CA THR A 47 -5.66 -14.86 -5.70
C THR A 47 -5.00 -15.22 -7.01
N ILE A 48 -5.25 -16.44 -7.52
CA ILE A 48 -4.72 -16.88 -8.82
C ILE A 48 -5.25 -16.02 -10.00
N ASN A 49 -6.32 -15.27 -9.79
CA ASN A 49 -6.90 -14.38 -10.80
C ASN A 49 -6.12 -13.08 -11.02
N GLU A 50 -5.04 -12.86 -10.25
CA GLU A 50 -4.19 -11.68 -10.44
C GLU A 50 -3.41 -11.80 -11.76
N PRO A 51 -3.42 -10.75 -12.62
CA PRO A 51 -2.84 -10.82 -13.97
C PRO A 51 -1.35 -11.20 -14.02
N PHE A 52 -0.57 -10.82 -12.99
CA PHE A 52 0.86 -11.07 -12.98
C PHE A 52 1.22 -12.56 -12.84
N PHE A 53 0.33 -13.41 -12.35
CA PHE A 53 0.58 -14.86 -12.26
C PHE A 53 0.62 -15.57 -13.62
N GLN A 54 0.11 -14.94 -14.69
CA GLN A 54 0.21 -15.49 -16.04
C GLN A 54 1.66 -15.57 -16.51
N GLY A 55 2.52 -14.66 -16.04
CA GLY A 55 3.91 -14.57 -16.43
C GLY A 55 4.94 -14.85 -15.33
N HIS A 56 4.52 -14.85 -14.07
CA HIS A 56 5.47 -14.94 -12.94
C HIS A 56 5.09 -16.03 -11.93
N PHE A 57 5.31 -17.34 -12.23
CA PHE A 57 5.85 -17.92 -13.46
C PHE A 57 4.88 -18.99 -13.98
N PRO A 58 4.90 -19.37 -15.26
CA PRO A 58 4.07 -20.45 -15.75
C PRO A 58 4.31 -21.76 -14.97
N GLY A 59 3.23 -22.28 -14.37
CA GLY A 59 3.30 -23.49 -13.53
C GLY A 59 3.77 -23.28 -12.08
N GLU A 60 4.30 -22.11 -11.74
CA GLU A 60 4.76 -21.75 -10.39
C GLU A 60 4.35 -20.32 -10.05
N PRO A 61 3.09 -20.08 -9.63
CA PRO A 61 2.58 -18.74 -9.40
C PRO A 61 3.19 -18.15 -8.11
N ILE A 62 4.08 -17.19 -8.28
CA ILE A 62 4.73 -16.43 -7.21
C ILE A 62 4.45 -14.94 -7.45
N MET A 63 3.98 -14.23 -6.43
CA MET A 63 3.80 -12.78 -6.53
C MET A 63 5.16 -12.11 -6.66
N PRO A 64 5.38 -11.25 -7.67
CA PRO A 64 6.63 -10.51 -7.80
C PRO A 64 6.95 -9.73 -6.52
N GLY A 65 8.16 -9.87 -6.00
CA GLY A 65 8.59 -9.17 -4.78
C GLY A 65 8.45 -7.65 -4.90
N VAL A 66 8.70 -7.09 -6.09
CA VAL A 66 8.53 -5.66 -6.34
C VAL A 66 7.07 -5.20 -6.20
N LEU A 67 6.09 -6.06 -6.47
CA LEU A 67 4.68 -5.75 -6.25
C LEU A 67 4.31 -5.77 -4.76
N SER A 68 5.01 -6.54 -3.94
CA SER A 68 4.84 -6.44 -2.49
C SER A 68 5.36 -5.10 -1.93
N LEU A 69 6.38 -4.51 -2.54
CA LEU A 69 6.79 -3.13 -2.24
C LEU A 69 5.72 -2.12 -2.66
N GLU A 70 5.10 -2.32 -3.84
CA GLU A 70 3.99 -1.50 -4.29
C GLU A 70 2.80 -1.56 -3.32
N VAL A 71 2.48 -2.74 -2.78
CA VAL A 71 1.46 -2.90 -1.72
C VAL A 71 1.77 -1.99 -0.52
N LEU A 72 3.02 -2.00 -0.03
CA LEU A 72 3.47 -1.13 1.05
C LEU A 72 3.37 0.35 0.67
N CYS A 73 3.72 0.69 -0.58
CA CYS A 73 3.65 2.06 -1.08
C CYS A 73 2.21 2.59 -1.16
N GLN A 74 1.28 1.78 -1.64
CA GLN A 74 -0.14 2.14 -1.70
C GLN A 74 -0.71 2.35 -0.30
N ALA A 75 -0.41 1.47 0.64
CA ALA A 75 -0.84 1.61 2.02
C ALA A 75 -0.25 2.89 2.68
N GLY A 76 1.05 3.16 2.48
CA GLY A 76 1.69 4.40 2.93
C GLY A 76 1.11 5.65 2.28
N SER A 77 0.80 5.57 0.98
CA SER A 77 0.14 6.66 0.24
C SER A 77 -1.25 6.94 0.79
N PHE A 78 -2.03 5.90 1.08
CA PHE A 78 -3.36 6.05 1.68
C PHE A 78 -3.28 6.79 3.02
N LEU A 79 -2.32 6.44 3.88
CA LEU A 79 -2.14 7.09 5.19
C LEU A 79 -1.99 8.61 5.06
N MET A 80 -1.30 9.09 4.03
CA MET A 80 -1.09 10.53 3.81
C MET A 80 -2.21 11.17 3.01
N LEU A 81 -2.70 10.53 1.97
CA LEU A 81 -3.76 11.06 1.11
C LEU A 81 -5.09 11.18 1.87
N ASN A 82 -5.32 10.33 2.87
CA ASN A 82 -6.48 10.44 3.75
C ASN A 82 -6.45 11.69 4.66
N GLN A 83 -5.34 12.43 4.69
CA GLN A 83 -5.17 13.66 5.49
C GLN A 83 -5.27 14.93 4.66
N VAL A 84 -5.57 14.85 3.36
CA VAL A 84 -5.68 16.00 2.46
C VAL A 84 -7.11 16.16 1.95
N ASP A 85 -7.52 17.41 1.66
CA ASP A 85 -8.89 17.75 1.28
C ASP A 85 -9.32 17.10 -0.05
N ASP A 86 -8.42 17.10 -1.04
CA ASP A 86 -8.66 16.56 -2.39
C ASP A 86 -7.66 15.45 -2.72
N PRO A 87 -7.78 14.23 -2.15
CA PRO A 87 -6.79 13.19 -2.33
C PRO A 87 -6.55 12.78 -3.78
N LEU A 88 -7.60 12.78 -4.61
CA LEU A 88 -7.48 12.42 -6.03
C LEU A 88 -6.80 13.47 -6.90
N LYS A 89 -6.58 14.69 -6.39
CA LYS A 89 -5.73 15.71 -7.04
C LYS A 89 -4.26 15.60 -6.64
N LYS A 90 -3.89 14.62 -5.85
CA LYS A 90 -2.53 14.38 -5.40
C LYS A 90 -2.04 13.01 -5.86
N ASN A 91 -0.73 12.89 -5.98
CA ASN A 91 -0.02 11.62 -6.15
C ASN A 91 1.08 11.50 -5.10
N MET A 92 1.39 10.25 -4.77
CA MET A 92 2.58 9.91 -3.99
C MET A 92 3.53 9.12 -4.90
N PHE A 93 4.68 9.70 -5.22
CA PHE A 93 5.70 9.02 -6.01
C PHE A 93 6.82 8.49 -5.12
N ILE A 94 7.18 7.22 -5.34
CA ILE A 94 8.32 6.60 -4.67
C ILE A 94 9.59 7.31 -5.15
N SER A 95 10.38 7.81 -4.21
CA SER A 95 11.69 8.42 -4.48
C SER A 95 12.86 7.60 -3.93
N GLY A 96 12.59 6.61 -3.07
CA GLY A 96 13.61 5.71 -2.56
C GLY A 96 13.01 4.54 -1.79
N VAL A 97 13.72 3.41 -1.82
CA VAL A 97 13.38 2.22 -1.03
C VAL A 97 14.65 1.68 -0.41
N ASP A 98 14.68 1.61 0.92
CA ASP A 98 15.82 1.16 1.70
C ASP A 98 15.47 -0.05 2.57
N LYS A 99 16.49 -0.78 3.04
CA LYS A 99 16.37 -1.87 4.00
C LYS A 99 15.37 -2.95 3.61
N VAL A 100 15.22 -3.17 2.30
CA VAL A 100 14.31 -4.19 1.77
C VAL A 100 14.79 -5.59 2.15
N ARG A 101 13.85 -6.42 2.61
CA ARG A 101 14.06 -7.85 2.81
C ARG A 101 12.82 -8.61 2.40
N PHE A 102 13.01 -9.60 1.55
CA PHE A 102 12.02 -10.61 1.18
C PHE A 102 12.38 -11.90 1.92
N ARG A 103 11.54 -12.34 2.85
CA ARG A 103 11.82 -13.49 3.74
C ARG A 103 10.98 -14.71 3.42
N GLN A 104 9.87 -14.52 2.73
CA GLN A 104 8.91 -15.56 2.38
C GLN A 104 8.35 -15.26 1.00
N LEU A 105 8.18 -16.31 0.18
CA LEU A 105 7.44 -16.22 -1.07
C LEU A 105 5.96 -15.96 -0.78
N ILE A 106 5.32 -15.22 -1.67
CA ILE A 106 3.89 -14.92 -1.64
C ILE A 106 3.24 -15.68 -2.79
N THR A 107 2.24 -16.48 -2.49
CA THR A 107 1.56 -17.35 -3.45
C THR A 107 0.05 -17.17 -3.41
N PRO A 108 -0.69 -17.61 -4.45
CA PRO A 108 -2.16 -17.59 -4.41
C PRO A 108 -2.71 -18.32 -3.19
N GLY A 109 -3.66 -17.68 -2.50
CA GLY A 109 -4.25 -18.15 -1.25
C GLY A 109 -3.69 -17.44 -0.01
N ASP A 110 -2.55 -16.75 -0.12
CA ASP A 110 -2.01 -15.98 0.98
C ASP A 110 -2.85 -14.74 1.27
N GLN A 111 -2.93 -14.39 2.55
CA GLN A 111 -3.50 -13.14 3.02
C GLN A 111 -2.38 -12.27 3.60
N LEU A 112 -2.16 -11.12 3.00
CA LEU A 112 -1.10 -10.19 3.41
C LEU A 112 -1.62 -9.23 4.47
N HIS A 113 -1.08 -9.32 5.68
CA HIS A 113 -1.30 -8.37 6.76
C HIS A 113 -0.20 -7.31 6.73
N ILE A 114 -0.60 -6.10 6.35
CA ILE A 114 0.30 -4.97 6.12
C ILE A 114 0.28 -4.05 7.34
N ASN A 115 1.46 -3.62 7.78
CA ASN A 115 1.60 -2.56 8.77
C ASN A 115 2.43 -1.43 8.18
N ILE A 116 1.93 -0.20 8.30
CA ILE A 116 2.62 1.03 7.90
C ILE A 116 2.74 1.95 9.10
N ARG A 117 3.94 2.52 9.27
CA ARG A 117 4.21 3.55 10.25
C ARG A 117 5.00 4.69 9.62
N LEU A 118 4.53 5.92 9.79
CA LEU A 118 5.28 7.11 9.42
C LEU A 118 6.51 7.24 10.33
N LYS A 119 7.69 7.38 9.75
CA LYS A 119 8.96 7.57 10.47
C LYS A 119 9.38 9.02 10.49
N SER A 120 9.18 9.72 9.38
CA SER A 120 9.50 11.14 9.28
C SER A 120 8.73 11.80 8.14
N LYS A 121 8.49 13.12 8.31
CA LYS A 121 7.95 14.01 7.31
C LYS A 121 8.84 15.23 7.21
N LYS A 122 9.25 15.58 6.01
CA LYS A 122 10.00 16.82 5.73
C LYS A 122 9.46 17.44 4.44
N LEU A 123 8.75 18.56 4.58
CA LEU A 123 8.04 19.21 3.46
C LEU A 123 7.07 18.20 2.79
N THR A 124 7.30 17.89 1.52
CA THR A 124 6.52 16.93 0.73
C THR A 124 7.05 15.49 0.77
N LEU A 125 8.22 15.28 1.41
CA LEU A 125 8.83 13.97 1.57
C LEU A 125 8.34 13.26 2.83
N TYR A 126 7.89 12.02 2.65
CA TYR A 126 7.43 11.14 3.71
C TYR A 126 8.24 9.86 3.71
N LYS A 127 8.66 9.41 4.88
CA LYS A 127 9.38 8.15 5.06
C LYS A 127 8.54 7.21 5.92
N PHE A 128 8.25 6.03 5.38
CA PHE A 128 7.44 5.00 6.03
C PHE A 128 8.27 3.75 6.31
N GLU A 129 8.05 3.14 7.44
CA GLU A 129 8.40 1.75 7.67
C GLU A 129 7.20 0.87 7.34
N GLY A 130 7.40 -0.10 6.47
CA GLY A 130 6.38 -1.04 6.05
C GLY A 130 6.78 -2.49 6.30
N THR A 131 5.83 -3.29 6.78
CA THR A 131 5.99 -4.73 6.92
C THR A 131 4.77 -5.47 6.38
N ILE A 132 5.00 -6.66 5.81
CA ILE A 132 3.96 -7.61 5.43
C ILE A 132 4.19 -8.91 6.20
N LYS A 133 3.13 -9.41 6.82
CA LYS A 133 3.10 -10.74 7.46
C LYS A 133 2.10 -11.66 6.75
N ILE A 134 2.43 -12.94 6.73
CA ILE A 134 1.56 -14.05 6.31
C ILE A 134 1.57 -15.04 7.47
N ASP A 135 0.39 -15.40 7.98
CA ASP A 135 0.23 -16.29 9.14
C ASP A 135 1.17 -15.90 10.31
N ASP A 136 1.17 -14.61 10.67
CA ASP A 136 2.01 -13.97 11.71
C ASP A 136 3.53 -14.00 11.46
N ARG A 137 4.00 -14.60 10.36
CA ARG A 137 5.42 -14.61 9.97
C ARG A 137 5.75 -13.43 9.08
N LEU A 138 6.86 -12.74 9.38
CA LEU A 138 7.35 -11.62 8.59
C LEU A 138 7.79 -12.10 7.21
N ALA A 139 7.07 -11.66 6.18
CA ALA A 139 7.34 -11.99 4.77
C ALA A 139 8.17 -10.90 4.07
N VAL A 140 7.81 -9.63 4.27
CA VAL A 140 8.46 -8.49 3.62
C VAL A 140 8.63 -7.35 4.61
N GLN A 141 9.73 -6.63 4.49
CA GLN A 141 9.95 -5.35 5.17
C GLN A 141 10.67 -4.37 4.25
N ALA A 142 10.36 -3.08 4.40
CA ALA A 142 11.03 -2.01 3.68
C ALA A 142 10.92 -0.68 4.42
N LEU A 143 11.85 0.22 4.12
CA LEU A 143 11.77 1.63 4.45
C LEU A 143 11.56 2.39 3.14
N ILE A 144 10.42 3.07 2.98
CA ILE A 144 9.99 3.70 1.74
C ILE A 144 10.00 5.20 1.91
N THR A 145 10.59 5.89 0.97
CA THR A 145 10.52 7.36 0.85
C THR A 145 9.66 7.71 -0.33
N SER A 146 8.63 8.54 -0.10
CA SER A 146 7.71 8.99 -1.14
C SER A 146 7.55 10.50 -1.09
N ASN A 147 7.27 11.11 -2.24
CA ASN A 147 7.04 12.52 -2.40
C ASN A 147 5.58 12.79 -2.78
N LEU A 148 4.90 13.64 -1.99
CA LEU A 148 3.55 14.10 -2.28
C LEU A 148 3.61 15.27 -3.26
N VAL A 149 2.92 15.13 -4.39
CA VAL A 149 2.89 16.14 -5.45
C VAL A 149 1.46 16.38 -5.93
N ASP A 150 1.22 17.54 -6.54
CA ASP A 150 -0.02 17.79 -7.25
C ASP A 150 -0.11 16.93 -8.51
N ARG A 151 -1.30 16.39 -8.75
CA ARG A 151 -1.57 15.65 -9.98
C ARG A 151 -1.68 16.64 -11.14
N VAL A 152 -0.91 16.40 -12.19
CA VAL A 152 -1.06 17.14 -13.44
C VAL A 152 -2.29 16.60 -14.15
N GLU A 153 -3.28 17.44 -14.41
CA GLU A 153 -4.40 17.08 -15.28
C GLU A 153 -3.85 16.97 -16.72
N VAL A 154 -4.04 15.81 -17.34
CA VAL A 154 -3.67 15.53 -18.74
C VAL A 154 -4.91 15.68 -19.59
#